data_25d2743a871298dc58a554f1f8f987b3
#
_entry.id   25d2743a871298dc58a554f1f8f987b3
#
_cell.length_a   1.000
_cell.length_b   1.000
_cell.length_c   1.000
_cell.angle_alpha   90.00
_cell.angle_beta   90.00
_cell.angle_gamma   90.00
#
_symmetry.space_group_name_H-M   'P 1'
#
loop_
_entity.id
_entity.type
_entity.pdbx_description
1 polymer ?
#
loop_
_entity_poly.entity_id
_entity_poly.type
_entity_poly.pdbx_seq_one_letter_code
_entity_poly.pdbx_strand_id
1 'polypeptide(L)'
;MLNSRHGLDAMPVVDSLLFCSPAREDASRFMLATVGELGLPAIRMRMEETFQGVPMLCVSAQATDAEKLASLRHGFAGPGILVLEDLDLWGAPVIDAADDMVGFFMAAMSRGAREAVNLIRQAVENPDVYVLASASSLEAIDPFFTELLFPLTCVDIDYPTAEERADIWMDIARDHPSIRSVSRDELVRLSANLPRYDIYMAAREAIEEAYKQGLVERRYIPVSRENLFDKLAAYQPLDSAEYAELERLVVSDFSASLGDLNDLVG
;
A
#
# COMPACT_ATOMS: atom_id res chain seq x y z
N MET A 1 17.22 -11.91 -7.23
CA MET A 1 17.18 -12.26 -5.81
C MET A 1 16.42 -13.56 -5.55
N LEU A 2 15.24 -13.77 -6.07
CA LEU A 2 14.41 -14.96 -5.84
C LEU A 2 14.99 -16.27 -6.39
N ASN A 3 15.86 -16.21 -7.41
CA ASN A 3 16.53 -17.39 -7.98
C ASN A 3 17.68 -17.94 -7.12
N SER A 4 18.10 -17.25 -6.07
CA SER A 4 19.25 -17.68 -5.26
C SER A 4 18.93 -18.87 -4.34
N ARG A 5 17.67 -19.07 -3.97
CA ARG A 5 17.26 -20.24 -3.16
C ARG A 5 17.27 -21.56 -3.95
N HIS A 6 17.30 -21.51 -5.27
CA HIS A 6 17.28 -22.67 -6.15
C HIS A 6 18.64 -23.06 -6.76
N GLY A 7 19.75 -22.75 -6.10
CA GLY A 7 21.03 -23.41 -6.42
C GLY A 7 22.06 -22.60 -7.18
N LEU A 8 22.13 -21.31 -7.01
CA LEU A 8 23.29 -20.52 -7.39
C LEU A 8 24.16 -20.25 -6.16
N ASP A 9 25.18 -21.04 -5.97
CA ASP A 9 26.05 -21.14 -4.78
C ASP A 9 26.87 -19.89 -4.39
N ALA A 10 26.56 -18.71 -4.92
CA ALA A 10 27.41 -17.53 -4.73
C ALA A 10 26.68 -16.22 -4.39
N MET A 11 25.35 -16.21 -4.26
CA MET A 11 24.60 -14.99 -3.94
C MET A 11 24.05 -15.05 -2.51
N PRO A 12 24.10 -13.94 -1.76
CA PRO A 12 23.47 -13.92 -0.44
C PRO A 12 21.98 -14.26 -0.58
N VAL A 13 21.56 -15.25 0.17
CA VAL A 13 20.14 -15.64 0.24
C VAL A 13 19.41 -14.57 1.02
N VAL A 14 18.44 -13.91 0.40
CA VAL A 14 17.56 -12.99 1.07
C VAL A 14 16.36 -13.79 1.55
N ASP A 15 16.29 -14.05 2.85
CA ASP A 15 15.25 -14.90 3.41
C ASP A 15 13.93 -14.16 3.64
N SER A 16 14.00 -12.90 4.08
CA SER A 16 12.82 -12.04 4.27
C SER A 16 13.06 -10.67 3.66
N LEU A 17 12.03 -10.09 3.04
CA LEU A 17 12.05 -8.72 2.50
C LEU A 17 11.06 -7.86 3.25
N LEU A 18 11.49 -6.70 3.70
CA LEU A 18 10.66 -5.67 4.31
C LEU A 18 10.57 -4.46 3.39
N PHE A 19 9.37 -4.15 2.95
CA PHE A 19 9.07 -2.94 2.18
C PHE A 19 8.71 -1.83 3.16
N CYS A 20 9.53 -0.78 3.21
CA CYS A 20 9.36 0.37 4.08
C CYS A 20 8.94 1.60 3.28
N SER A 21 7.90 2.29 3.74
CA SER A 21 7.52 3.59 3.20
C SER A 21 6.81 4.43 4.26
N PRO A 22 7.08 5.74 4.35
CA PRO A 22 6.27 6.64 5.15
C PRO A 22 4.77 6.59 4.75
N ALA A 23 4.50 6.29 3.48
CA ALA A 23 3.17 6.00 2.96
C ALA A 23 2.92 4.48 2.95
N ARG A 24 2.26 3.96 3.99
CA ARG A 24 1.97 2.52 4.16
C ARG A 24 1.36 1.87 2.92
N GLU A 25 0.42 2.56 2.28
CA GLU A 25 -0.25 2.07 1.07
C GLU A 25 0.73 1.83 -0.08
N ASP A 26 1.76 2.66 -0.23
CA ASP A 26 2.80 2.46 -1.23
C ASP A 26 3.62 1.20 -0.91
N ALA A 27 4.07 1.02 0.35
CA ALA A 27 4.80 -0.18 0.78
C ALA A 27 3.98 -1.45 0.52
N SER A 28 2.73 -1.48 0.97
CA SER A 28 1.83 -2.62 0.77
C SER A 28 1.59 -2.92 -0.72
N ARG A 29 1.44 -1.90 -1.56
CA ARG A 29 1.23 -2.08 -3.01
C ARG A 29 2.45 -2.62 -3.72
N PHE A 30 3.64 -2.12 -3.41
CA PHE A 30 4.89 -2.67 -3.96
C PHE A 30 5.09 -4.13 -3.55
N MET A 31 4.84 -4.43 -2.28
CA MET A 31 4.88 -5.80 -1.78
C MET A 31 3.87 -6.71 -2.50
N LEU A 32 2.60 -6.28 -2.62
CA LEU A 32 1.56 -7.07 -3.29
C LEU A 32 1.79 -7.20 -4.80
N ALA A 33 2.35 -6.19 -5.45
CA ALA A 33 2.78 -6.28 -6.85
C ALA A 33 3.88 -7.35 -7.01
N THR A 34 4.84 -7.41 -6.08
CA THR A 34 5.86 -8.46 -6.05
C THR A 34 5.24 -9.85 -5.89
N VAL A 35 4.22 -10.00 -5.04
CA VAL A 35 3.45 -11.26 -4.91
C VAL A 35 2.79 -11.64 -6.23
N GLY A 36 2.18 -10.67 -6.92
CA GLY A 36 1.53 -10.89 -8.22
C GLY A 36 2.51 -11.37 -9.30
N GLU A 37 3.69 -10.76 -9.39
CA GLU A 37 4.74 -11.14 -10.35
C GLU A 37 5.32 -12.52 -10.07
N LEU A 38 5.39 -12.93 -8.81
CA LEU A 38 5.88 -14.26 -8.44
C LEU A 38 4.88 -15.37 -8.79
N GLY A 39 3.58 -15.08 -8.80
CA GLY A 39 2.52 -16.02 -9.15
C GLY A 39 2.45 -17.28 -8.27
N LEU A 40 3.07 -17.25 -7.08
CA LEU A 40 3.05 -18.34 -6.13
C LEU A 40 1.83 -18.25 -5.20
N PRO A 41 1.39 -19.39 -4.62
CA PRO A 41 0.38 -19.37 -3.56
C PRO A 41 0.84 -18.50 -2.39
N ALA A 42 -0.04 -17.65 -1.87
CA ALA A 42 0.30 -16.74 -0.79
C ALA A 42 -0.66 -16.86 0.40
N ILE A 43 -0.11 -16.81 1.61
CA ILE A 43 -0.84 -16.57 2.84
C ILE A 43 -0.56 -15.14 3.25
N ARG A 44 -1.62 -14.35 3.38
CA ARG A 44 -1.58 -12.95 3.76
C ARG A 44 -2.10 -12.79 5.18
N MET A 45 -1.34 -12.12 5.99
CA MET A 45 -1.67 -11.77 7.36
C MET A 45 -1.63 -10.26 7.52
N ARG A 46 -2.65 -9.68 8.14
CA ARG A 46 -2.67 -8.27 8.51
C ARG A 46 -3.46 -8.05 9.79
N MET A 47 -3.14 -6.99 10.51
CA MET A 47 -3.95 -6.52 11.63
C MET A 47 -5.08 -5.64 11.11
N GLU A 48 -6.30 -5.92 11.54
CA GLU A 48 -7.47 -5.08 11.30
C GLU A 48 -8.04 -4.60 12.62
N GLU A 49 -8.52 -3.38 12.64
CA GLU A 49 -9.26 -2.87 13.76
C GLU A 49 -10.73 -3.31 13.66
N THR A 50 -11.22 -3.99 14.67
CA THR A 50 -12.63 -4.38 14.71
C THR A 50 -13.52 -3.17 14.98
N PHE A 51 -14.83 -3.31 14.73
CA PHE A 51 -15.83 -2.28 14.99
C PHE A 51 -15.83 -1.73 16.45
N GLN A 52 -15.19 -2.43 17.37
CA GLN A 52 -15.04 -2.05 18.78
C GLN A 52 -13.64 -1.51 19.12
N GLY A 53 -12.79 -1.24 18.13
CA GLY A 53 -11.43 -0.78 18.36
C GLY A 53 -10.48 -1.88 18.87
N VAL A 54 -10.86 -3.15 18.76
CA VAL A 54 -10.00 -4.27 19.18
C VAL A 54 -9.18 -4.73 17.97
N PRO A 55 -7.85 -4.76 18.06
CA PRO A 55 -7.02 -5.28 16.97
C PRO A 55 -7.26 -6.79 16.79
N MET A 56 -7.45 -7.20 15.53
CA MET A 56 -7.69 -8.59 15.14
C MET A 56 -6.76 -8.98 14.00
N LEU A 57 -6.10 -10.13 14.14
CA LEU A 57 -5.28 -10.67 13.07
C LEU A 57 -6.16 -11.36 12.02
N CYS A 58 -6.19 -10.81 10.83
CA CYS A 58 -6.86 -11.40 9.67
C CYS A 58 -5.88 -12.22 8.83
N VAL A 59 -6.25 -13.46 8.56
CA VAL A 59 -5.46 -14.37 7.73
C VAL A 59 -6.28 -14.76 6.50
N SER A 60 -5.74 -14.52 5.34
CA SER A 60 -6.33 -14.92 4.06
C SER A 60 -5.35 -15.71 3.21
N ALA A 61 -5.85 -16.61 2.37
CA ALA A 61 -5.06 -17.39 1.44
C ALA A 61 -5.45 -17.05 0.00
N GLN A 62 -4.47 -16.88 -0.86
CA GLN A 62 -4.64 -16.58 -2.28
C GLN A 62 -3.82 -17.54 -3.13
N ALA A 63 -4.41 -18.05 -4.20
CA ALA A 63 -3.73 -18.86 -5.19
C ALA A 63 -4.40 -18.72 -6.55
N THR A 64 -3.65 -19.00 -7.61
CA THR A 64 -4.15 -18.94 -9.00
C THR A 64 -5.14 -20.04 -9.33
N ASP A 65 -5.11 -21.13 -8.57
CA ASP A 65 -6.00 -22.28 -8.77
C ASP A 65 -6.44 -22.93 -7.44
N ALA A 66 -7.50 -23.72 -7.50
CA ALA A 66 -8.12 -24.35 -6.33
C ALA A 66 -7.22 -25.39 -5.66
N GLU A 67 -6.33 -26.07 -6.39
CA GLU A 67 -5.43 -27.09 -5.85
C GLU A 67 -4.35 -26.44 -4.99
N LYS A 68 -3.73 -25.36 -5.52
CA LYS A 68 -2.77 -24.56 -4.76
C LYS A 68 -3.39 -23.91 -3.54
N LEU A 69 -4.63 -23.41 -3.65
CA LEU A 69 -5.35 -22.87 -2.52
C LEU A 69 -5.62 -23.94 -1.45
N ALA A 70 -5.97 -25.16 -1.86
CA ALA A 70 -6.19 -26.26 -0.94
C ALA A 70 -4.91 -26.67 -0.20
N SER A 71 -3.74 -26.58 -0.86
CA SER A 71 -2.45 -26.90 -0.24
C SER A 71 -2.06 -25.97 0.91
N LEU A 72 -2.60 -24.74 0.93
CA LEU A 72 -2.31 -23.75 1.98
C LEU A 72 -3.12 -23.95 3.27
N ARG A 73 -4.10 -24.85 3.29
CA ARG A 73 -4.99 -25.03 4.47
C ARG A 73 -4.26 -25.46 5.75
N HIS A 74 -3.11 -26.09 5.61
CA HIS A 74 -2.31 -26.61 6.72
C HIS A 74 -0.88 -26.00 6.77
N GLY A 75 -0.69 -24.84 6.15
CA GLY A 75 0.60 -24.21 5.97
C GLY A 75 1.17 -24.46 4.57
N PHE A 76 2.47 -24.22 4.40
CA PHE A 76 3.12 -24.36 3.09
C PHE A 76 3.58 -25.80 2.86
N ALA A 77 2.90 -26.49 1.97
CA ALA A 77 3.30 -27.84 1.53
C ALA A 77 4.30 -27.81 0.35
N GLY A 78 4.64 -26.63 -0.19
CA GLY A 78 5.54 -26.40 -1.33
C GLY A 78 5.86 -24.91 -1.46
N PRO A 79 6.39 -24.48 -2.62
CA PRO A 79 6.75 -23.10 -2.85
C PRO A 79 5.57 -22.15 -2.61
N GLY A 80 5.82 -21.07 -1.85
CA GLY A 80 4.78 -20.13 -1.50
C GLY A 80 5.31 -18.81 -0.98
N ILE A 81 4.40 -17.91 -0.63
CA ILE A 81 4.73 -16.60 -0.10
C ILE A 81 3.94 -16.37 1.18
N LEU A 82 4.63 -15.98 2.25
CA LEU A 82 4.01 -15.40 3.43
C LEU A 82 4.08 -13.88 3.33
N VAL A 83 2.93 -13.23 3.44
CA VAL A 83 2.78 -11.77 3.36
C VAL A 83 2.34 -11.26 4.72
N LEU A 84 3.11 -10.33 5.29
CA LEU A 84 2.87 -9.69 6.59
C LEU A 84 2.67 -8.20 6.36
N GLU A 85 1.42 -7.73 6.41
CA GLU A 85 1.11 -6.32 6.14
C GLU A 85 1.14 -5.48 7.41
N ASP A 86 1.68 -4.27 7.24
CA ASP A 86 1.73 -3.24 8.28
C ASP A 86 2.28 -3.75 9.60
N LEU A 87 3.43 -4.40 9.52
CA LEU A 87 4.05 -5.12 10.64
C LEU A 87 4.34 -4.21 11.84
N ASP A 88 4.51 -2.93 11.62
CA ASP A 88 4.66 -1.90 12.65
C ASP A 88 3.36 -1.60 13.43
N LEU A 89 2.20 -2.07 12.95
CA LEU A 89 0.95 -2.05 13.70
C LEU A 89 0.77 -3.30 14.60
N TRP A 90 1.64 -4.29 14.45
CA TRP A 90 1.55 -5.51 15.24
C TRP A 90 2.26 -5.30 16.58
N GLY A 91 1.50 -5.36 17.67
CA GLY A 91 2.11 -5.38 19.01
C GLY A 91 2.79 -6.71 19.27
N ALA A 92 3.96 -6.67 19.93
CA ALA A 92 4.53 -7.88 20.50
C ALA A 92 3.52 -8.54 21.43
N PRO A 93 3.52 -9.88 21.51
CA PRO A 93 2.70 -10.53 22.51
C PRO A 93 3.12 -10.03 23.89
N VAL A 94 2.18 -9.43 24.61
CA VAL A 94 2.43 -8.93 25.98
C VAL A 94 2.84 -10.10 26.83
N ILE A 95 4.07 -10.04 27.27
CA ILE A 95 4.63 -11.01 28.18
C ILE A 95 4.61 -10.32 29.54
N ASP A 96 3.78 -10.81 30.47
CA ASP A 96 3.97 -10.46 31.86
C ASP A 96 5.40 -10.87 32.26
N ALA A 97 6.21 -9.87 32.58
CA ALA A 97 7.64 -10.01 32.84
C ALA A 97 7.91 -10.76 34.17
N ALA A 98 7.49 -12.00 34.25
CA ALA A 98 7.84 -12.91 35.34
C ALA A 98 8.52 -14.14 34.77
N ASP A 99 9.83 -14.11 34.82
CA ASP A 99 10.76 -15.22 34.80
C ASP A 99 10.89 -16.10 33.55
N ASP A 100 12.05 -15.92 32.90
CA ASP A 100 12.89 -16.95 32.29
C ASP A 100 12.20 -18.20 31.75
N MET A 101 11.65 -18.13 30.55
CA MET A 101 11.72 -19.29 29.64
C MET A 101 10.88 -19.09 28.37
N VAL A 102 11.48 -19.34 27.22
CA VAL A 102 10.82 -19.35 25.89
C VAL A 102 9.54 -20.18 25.86
N GLY A 103 9.44 -21.22 26.69
CA GLY A 103 8.23 -22.04 26.82
C GLY A 103 7.06 -21.36 27.55
N PHE A 104 7.36 -20.44 28.47
CA PHE A 104 6.34 -19.69 29.20
C PHE A 104 5.73 -18.57 28.34
N PHE A 105 6.50 -17.98 27.49
CA PHE A 105 6.08 -17.01 26.47
C PHE A 105 4.93 -17.53 25.61
N MET A 106 5.08 -18.75 25.12
CA MET A 106 4.08 -19.37 24.25
C MET A 106 2.80 -19.74 25.00
N ALA A 107 2.84 -19.85 26.31
CA ALA A 107 1.65 -20.15 27.13
C ALA A 107 0.79 -18.93 27.41
N ALA A 108 1.37 -17.73 27.49
CA ALA A 108 0.67 -16.48 27.75
C ALA A 108 -0.03 -15.91 26.51
N MET A 109 0.38 -16.32 25.29
CA MET A 109 -0.25 -15.86 24.05
C MET A 109 -1.63 -16.52 23.83
N SER A 110 -2.55 -15.79 23.22
CA SER A 110 -3.79 -16.38 22.71
C SER A 110 -3.48 -17.50 21.72
N ARG A 111 -4.42 -18.46 21.58
CA ARG A 111 -4.23 -19.58 20.63
C ARG A 111 -3.97 -19.07 19.20
N GLY A 112 -4.72 -18.07 18.74
CA GLY A 112 -4.55 -17.50 17.40
C GLY A 112 -3.19 -16.83 17.22
N ALA A 113 -2.71 -16.09 18.23
CA ALA A 113 -1.38 -15.46 18.16
C ALA A 113 -0.26 -16.52 18.11
N ARG A 114 -0.36 -17.60 18.88
CA ARG A 114 0.59 -18.73 18.82
C ARG A 114 0.61 -19.41 17.46
N GLU A 115 -0.57 -19.65 16.88
CA GLU A 115 -0.70 -20.24 15.56
C GLU A 115 -0.08 -19.32 14.48
N ALA A 116 -0.28 -18.01 14.57
CA ALA A 116 0.32 -17.04 13.68
C ALA A 116 1.85 -17.02 13.78
N VAL A 117 2.40 -16.91 14.99
CA VAL A 117 3.86 -16.94 15.21
C VAL A 117 4.47 -18.26 14.73
N ASN A 118 3.81 -19.40 14.97
CA ASN A 118 4.28 -20.68 14.47
C ASN A 118 4.27 -20.75 12.95
N LEU A 119 3.26 -20.19 12.28
CA LEU A 119 3.23 -20.14 10.83
C LEU A 119 4.33 -19.25 10.26
N ILE A 120 4.60 -18.08 10.88
CA ILE A 120 5.72 -17.21 10.50
C ILE A 120 7.06 -17.96 10.65
N ARG A 121 7.28 -18.61 11.79
CA ARG A 121 8.50 -19.38 12.03
C ARG A 121 8.69 -20.50 11.00
N GLN A 122 7.65 -21.27 10.73
CA GLN A 122 7.70 -22.33 9.72
C GLN A 122 8.00 -21.77 8.32
N ALA A 123 7.46 -20.59 7.99
CA ALA A 123 7.72 -19.94 6.70
C ALA A 123 9.18 -19.46 6.60
N VAL A 124 9.72 -18.87 7.65
CA VAL A 124 11.13 -18.40 7.68
C VAL A 124 12.12 -19.58 7.60
N GLU A 125 11.82 -20.70 8.27
CA GLU A 125 12.65 -21.91 8.25
C GLU A 125 12.52 -22.71 6.94
N ASN A 126 11.49 -22.47 6.15
CA ASN A 126 11.25 -23.22 4.91
C ASN A 126 11.92 -22.53 3.71
N PRO A 127 12.94 -23.17 3.07
CA PRO A 127 13.67 -22.57 1.94
C PRO A 127 12.81 -22.35 0.69
N ASP A 128 11.65 -22.99 0.59
CA ASP A 128 10.73 -22.86 -0.54
C ASP A 128 9.70 -21.73 -0.33
N VAL A 129 9.71 -21.05 0.83
CA VAL A 129 8.77 -19.99 1.17
C VAL A 129 9.49 -18.63 1.21
N TYR A 130 8.93 -17.67 0.49
CA TYR A 130 9.37 -16.27 0.55
C TYR A 130 8.55 -15.53 1.58
N VAL A 131 9.23 -14.78 2.45
CA VAL A 131 8.56 -13.93 3.45
C VAL A 131 8.69 -12.48 3.01
N LEU A 132 7.55 -11.82 2.79
CA LEU A 132 7.45 -10.43 2.42
C LEU A 132 6.67 -9.69 3.51
N ALA A 133 7.19 -8.56 3.97
CA ALA A 133 6.54 -7.74 4.97
C ALA A 133 6.46 -6.29 4.51
N SER A 134 5.50 -5.52 5.04
CA SER A 134 5.44 -4.07 4.88
C SER A 134 5.39 -3.37 6.23
N ALA A 135 5.95 -2.16 6.29
CA ALA A 135 5.91 -1.28 7.45
C ALA A 135 6.14 0.18 7.05
N SER A 136 5.89 1.11 7.97
CA SER A 136 6.25 2.52 7.77
C SER A 136 7.76 2.74 7.82
N SER A 137 8.47 2.07 8.72
CA SER A 137 9.94 2.02 8.81
C SER A 137 10.38 0.79 9.60
N LEU A 138 11.66 0.44 9.50
CA LEU A 138 12.23 -0.66 10.28
C LEU A 138 12.17 -0.38 11.79
N GLU A 139 12.42 0.86 12.20
CA GLU A 139 12.46 1.27 13.60
C GLU A 139 11.09 1.24 14.27
N ALA A 140 10.02 1.30 13.47
CA ALA A 140 8.65 1.24 13.98
C ALA A 140 8.18 -0.18 14.29
N ILE A 141 8.92 -1.20 13.82
CA ILE A 141 8.58 -2.59 14.05
C ILE A 141 9.07 -3.03 15.42
N ASP A 142 8.22 -3.78 16.13
CA ASP A 142 8.62 -4.38 17.40
C ASP A 142 9.82 -5.33 17.20
N PRO A 143 10.87 -5.24 18.03
CA PRO A 143 12.07 -6.08 17.95
C PRO A 143 11.78 -7.59 17.90
N PHE A 144 10.69 -8.03 18.52
CA PHE A 144 10.28 -9.43 18.45
C PHE A 144 10.09 -9.92 17.02
N PHE A 145 9.46 -9.09 16.14
CA PHE A 145 9.24 -9.47 14.75
C PHE A 145 10.50 -9.34 13.90
N THR A 146 11.34 -8.35 14.16
CA THR A 146 12.62 -8.23 13.44
C THR A 146 13.54 -9.39 13.72
N GLU A 147 13.59 -9.89 14.96
CA GLU A 147 14.31 -11.10 15.33
C GLU A 147 13.70 -12.36 14.70
N LEU A 148 12.37 -12.47 14.71
CA LEU A 148 11.67 -13.63 14.14
C LEU A 148 11.87 -13.77 12.63
N LEU A 149 12.01 -12.63 11.91
CA LEU A 149 12.16 -12.57 10.45
C LEU A 149 13.62 -12.55 9.99
N PHE A 150 14.58 -12.62 10.91
CA PHE A 150 16.01 -12.57 10.56
C PHE A 150 16.44 -13.81 9.74
N PRO A 151 17.26 -13.64 8.67
CA PRO A 151 17.78 -12.38 8.14
C PRO A 151 16.74 -11.56 7.36
N LEU A 152 16.74 -10.24 7.57
CA LEU A 152 15.76 -9.29 7.01
C LEU A 152 16.48 -8.26 6.15
N THR A 153 16.01 -8.06 4.93
CA THR A 153 16.50 -7.03 4.01
C THR A 153 15.41 -5.99 3.78
N CYS A 154 15.73 -4.72 4.06
CA CYS A 154 14.82 -3.60 3.84
C CYS A 154 14.90 -3.10 2.40
N VAL A 155 13.73 -2.74 1.88
CA VAL A 155 13.54 -2.08 0.59
C VAL A 155 12.79 -0.78 0.89
N ASP A 156 13.52 0.33 0.86
CA ASP A 156 12.94 1.65 1.12
C ASP A 156 12.24 2.17 -0.13
N ILE A 157 11.02 2.66 0.06
CA ILE A 157 10.15 3.21 -0.98
C ILE A 157 9.84 4.65 -0.61
N ASP A 158 10.61 5.56 -1.20
CA ASP A 158 10.43 7.00 -1.04
C ASP A 158 9.22 7.52 -1.82
N TYR A 159 8.81 8.75 -1.52
CA TYR A 159 7.85 9.48 -2.35
C TYR A 159 8.33 9.60 -3.79
N PRO A 160 7.42 9.64 -4.77
CA PRO A 160 7.79 9.69 -6.18
C PRO A 160 8.53 10.99 -6.51
N THR A 161 9.63 10.85 -7.25
CA THR A 161 10.35 11.97 -7.86
C THR A 161 9.47 12.70 -8.88
N ALA A 162 9.87 13.88 -9.34
CA ALA A 162 9.13 14.61 -10.37
C ALA A 162 9.01 13.81 -11.68
N GLU A 163 10.03 13.03 -12.03
CA GLU A 163 10.04 12.16 -13.21
C GLU A 163 9.04 11.02 -13.05
N GLU A 164 9.08 10.32 -11.92
CA GLU A 164 8.11 9.26 -11.61
C GLU A 164 6.67 9.78 -11.54
N ARG A 165 6.44 10.99 -11.00
CA ARG A 165 5.10 11.61 -11.05
C ARG A 165 4.65 11.92 -12.47
N ALA A 166 5.58 12.34 -13.34
CA ALA A 166 5.26 12.55 -14.75
C ALA A 166 4.83 11.26 -15.45
N ASP A 167 5.49 10.14 -15.13
CA ASP A 167 5.12 8.81 -15.62
C ASP A 167 3.77 8.35 -15.08
N ILE A 168 3.51 8.55 -13.79
CA ILE A 168 2.20 8.24 -13.18
C ILE A 168 1.09 9.01 -13.89
N TRP A 169 1.24 10.32 -14.10
CA TRP A 169 0.22 11.12 -14.79
C TRP A 169 0.08 10.74 -16.27
N MET A 170 1.14 10.30 -16.92
CA MET A 170 1.09 9.79 -18.29
C MET A 170 0.30 8.47 -18.36
N ASP A 171 0.52 7.56 -17.42
CA ASP A 171 -0.21 6.30 -17.35
C ASP A 171 -1.69 6.52 -17.06
N ILE A 172 -2.02 7.40 -16.10
CA ILE A 172 -3.41 7.78 -15.83
C ILE A 172 -4.07 8.38 -17.08
N ALA A 173 -3.38 9.29 -17.78
CA ALA A 173 -3.92 9.94 -18.98
C ALA A 173 -4.03 8.98 -20.19
N ARG A 174 -3.25 7.91 -20.22
CA ARG A 174 -3.37 6.84 -21.22
C ARG A 174 -4.65 6.06 -21.01
N ASP A 175 -4.91 5.65 -19.78
CA ASP A 175 -6.06 4.82 -19.42
C ASP A 175 -7.35 5.64 -19.31
N HIS A 176 -7.24 6.91 -18.94
CA HIS A 176 -8.35 7.87 -18.77
C HIS A 176 -8.11 9.16 -19.54
N PRO A 177 -8.40 9.18 -20.86
CA PRO A 177 -8.15 10.36 -21.70
C PRO A 177 -8.89 11.63 -21.28
N SER A 178 -9.94 11.54 -20.45
CA SER A 178 -10.69 12.68 -19.92
C SER A 178 -9.83 13.66 -19.10
N ILE A 179 -8.70 13.19 -18.56
CA ILE A 179 -7.80 14.00 -17.73
C ILE A 179 -6.83 14.86 -18.56
N ARG A 180 -6.72 14.59 -19.86
CA ARG A 180 -5.76 15.26 -20.77
C ARG A 180 -6.03 16.75 -20.98
N SER A 181 -7.18 17.24 -20.52
CA SER A 181 -7.51 18.67 -20.53
C SER A 181 -6.67 19.49 -19.56
N VAL A 182 -6.06 18.84 -18.57
CA VAL A 182 -5.22 19.49 -17.56
C VAL A 182 -3.73 19.34 -17.91
N SER A 183 -2.96 20.41 -17.70
CA SER A 183 -1.53 20.41 -17.98
C SER A 183 -0.79 19.40 -17.13
N ARG A 184 -0.04 18.49 -17.78
CA ARG A 184 0.76 17.49 -17.08
C ARG A 184 1.81 18.13 -16.16
N ASP A 185 2.46 19.20 -16.60
CA ASP A 185 3.50 19.88 -15.82
C ASP A 185 2.92 20.51 -14.55
N GLU A 186 1.69 21.03 -14.63
CA GLU A 186 0.94 21.49 -13.46
C GLU A 186 0.65 20.33 -12.50
N LEU A 187 0.16 19.21 -13.02
CA LEU A 187 -0.15 18.02 -12.21
C LEU A 187 1.09 17.47 -11.53
N VAL A 188 2.22 17.38 -12.23
CA VAL A 188 3.50 16.94 -11.66
C VAL A 188 3.97 17.85 -10.53
N ARG A 189 3.82 19.15 -10.69
CA ARG A 189 4.20 20.14 -9.68
C ARG A 189 3.26 20.10 -8.47
N LEU A 190 1.95 20.11 -8.69
CA LEU A 190 0.92 20.16 -7.64
C LEU A 190 0.74 18.83 -6.90
N SER A 191 1.27 17.74 -7.43
CA SER A 191 1.33 16.44 -6.73
C SER A 191 2.69 16.19 -6.04
N ALA A 192 3.54 17.21 -5.91
CA ALA A 192 4.72 17.11 -5.05
C ALA A 192 4.29 16.76 -3.61
N ASN A 193 5.11 16.01 -2.90
CA ASN A 193 4.86 15.51 -1.55
C ASN A 193 3.68 14.52 -1.40
N LEU A 194 3.05 14.11 -2.49
CA LEU A 194 2.04 13.04 -2.45
C LEU A 194 2.67 11.67 -2.69
N PRO A 195 2.27 10.65 -1.91
CA PRO A 195 2.54 9.25 -2.24
C PRO A 195 1.95 8.86 -3.59
N ARG A 196 2.48 7.82 -4.21
CA ARG A 196 1.94 7.29 -5.49
C ARG A 196 0.47 6.92 -5.37
N TYR A 197 0.10 6.27 -4.26
CA TYR A 197 -1.28 5.90 -3.99
C TYR A 197 -2.24 7.09 -4.00
N ASP A 198 -1.88 8.17 -3.30
CA ASP A 198 -2.74 9.35 -3.18
C ASP A 198 -2.92 10.07 -4.51
N ILE A 199 -1.88 10.10 -5.37
CA ILE A 199 -1.98 10.63 -6.73
C ILE A 199 -3.03 9.82 -7.54
N TYR A 200 -2.96 8.49 -7.49
CA TYR A 200 -3.94 7.63 -8.17
C TYR A 200 -5.35 7.80 -7.60
N MET A 201 -5.49 7.94 -6.29
CA MET A 201 -6.80 8.12 -5.65
C MET A 201 -7.44 9.46 -5.99
N ALA A 202 -6.68 10.57 -5.93
CA ALA A 202 -7.16 11.88 -6.34
C ALA A 202 -7.64 11.88 -7.81
N ALA A 203 -6.85 11.30 -8.70
CA ALA A 203 -7.24 11.16 -10.10
C ALA A 203 -8.50 10.30 -10.28
N ARG A 204 -8.56 9.16 -9.60
CA ARG A 204 -9.71 8.24 -9.64
C ARG A 204 -10.98 8.93 -9.17
N GLU A 205 -10.94 9.64 -8.04
CA GLU A 205 -12.11 10.34 -7.51
C GLU A 205 -12.62 11.42 -8.46
N ALA A 206 -11.71 12.19 -9.08
CA ALA A 206 -12.09 13.20 -10.08
C ALA A 206 -12.73 12.55 -11.33
N ILE A 207 -12.20 11.43 -11.79
CA ILE A 207 -12.73 10.67 -12.93
C ILE A 207 -14.11 10.08 -12.59
N GLU A 208 -14.27 9.49 -11.42
CA GLU A 208 -15.54 8.92 -10.96
C GLU A 208 -16.62 10.00 -10.83
N GLU A 209 -16.28 11.20 -10.35
CA GLU A 209 -17.20 12.31 -10.22
C GLU A 209 -17.65 12.82 -11.59
N ALA A 210 -16.73 13.05 -12.52
CA ALA A 210 -17.05 13.42 -13.90
C ALA A 210 -17.93 12.36 -14.59
N TYR A 211 -17.65 11.07 -14.34
CA TYR A 211 -18.48 9.98 -14.86
C TYR A 211 -19.90 9.99 -14.29
N LYS A 212 -20.04 10.15 -12.96
CA LYS A 212 -21.34 10.24 -12.30
C LYS A 212 -22.17 11.42 -12.84
N GLN A 213 -21.53 12.57 -13.01
CA GLN A 213 -22.18 13.74 -13.60
C GLN A 213 -22.60 13.47 -15.06
N GLY A 214 -21.74 12.83 -15.85
CA GLY A 214 -22.04 12.43 -17.23
C GLY A 214 -23.24 11.50 -17.35
N LEU A 215 -23.43 10.57 -16.39
CA LEU A 215 -24.61 9.70 -16.32
C LEU A 215 -25.89 10.50 -16.06
N VAL A 216 -25.85 11.49 -15.18
CA VAL A 216 -27.00 12.35 -14.86
C VAL A 216 -27.38 13.21 -16.05
N GLU A 217 -26.38 13.83 -16.68
CA GLU A 217 -26.62 14.76 -17.83
C GLU A 217 -26.75 14.01 -19.17
N ARG A 218 -26.56 12.70 -19.19
CA ARG A 218 -26.59 11.83 -20.39
C ARG A 218 -25.64 12.27 -21.50
N ARG A 219 -24.51 12.83 -21.13
CA ARG A 219 -23.44 13.23 -22.06
C ARG A 219 -22.07 12.96 -21.47
N TYR A 220 -21.08 12.91 -22.35
CA TYR A 220 -19.69 12.83 -21.90
C TYR A 220 -19.28 14.14 -21.23
N ILE A 221 -18.74 14.04 -20.00
CA ILE A 221 -18.17 15.15 -19.25
C ILE A 221 -16.68 14.82 -19.00
N PRO A 222 -15.75 15.63 -19.52
CA PRO A 222 -14.34 15.48 -19.21
C PRO A 222 -14.08 15.87 -17.75
N VAL A 223 -13.00 15.38 -17.18
CA VAL A 223 -12.52 15.82 -15.86
C VAL A 223 -12.17 17.31 -15.96
N SER A 224 -12.77 18.14 -15.14
CA SER A 224 -12.42 19.55 -15.08
C SER A 224 -11.13 19.76 -14.28
N ARG A 225 -10.39 20.81 -14.62
CA ARG A 225 -9.18 21.22 -13.89
C ARG A 225 -9.49 21.50 -12.42
N GLU A 226 -10.58 22.23 -12.17
CA GLU A 226 -11.06 22.58 -10.84
C GLU A 226 -11.32 21.33 -9.98
N ASN A 227 -12.09 20.38 -10.50
CA ASN A 227 -12.39 19.15 -9.77
C ASN A 227 -11.11 18.35 -9.45
N LEU A 228 -10.21 18.20 -10.44
CA LEU A 228 -8.96 17.49 -10.21
C LEU A 228 -8.08 18.17 -9.15
N PHE A 229 -8.04 19.49 -9.15
CA PHE A 229 -7.27 20.25 -8.16
C PHE A 229 -7.89 20.18 -6.76
N ASP A 230 -9.23 20.20 -6.67
CA ASP A 230 -9.94 19.97 -5.41
C ASP A 230 -9.60 18.60 -4.81
N LYS A 231 -9.62 17.54 -5.65
CA LYS A 231 -9.21 16.21 -5.19
C LYS A 231 -7.74 16.14 -4.79
N LEU A 232 -6.83 16.73 -5.55
CA LEU A 232 -5.42 16.80 -5.16
C LEU A 232 -5.22 17.54 -3.83
N ALA A 233 -5.93 18.65 -3.62
CA ALA A 233 -5.86 19.41 -2.37
C ALA A 233 -6.28 18.56 -1.16
N ALA A 234 -7.28 17.68 -1.32
CA ALA A 234 -7.76 16.82 -0.24
C ALA A 234 -6.70 15.84 0.29
N TYR A 235 -5.69 15.51 -0.51
CA TYR A 235 -4.59 14.61 -0.13
C TYR A 235 -3.31 15.36 0.27
N GLN A 236 -3.20 16.66 -0.02
CA GLN A 236 -2.02 17.45 0.34
C GLN A 236 -1.97 17.74 1.84
N PRO A 237 -0.77 17.74 2.46
CA PRO A 237 -0.60 18.27 3.81
C PRO A 237 -1.05 19.73 3.87
N LEU A 238 -1.87 20.08 4.86
CA LEU A 238 -2.50 21.40 5.00
C LEU A 238 -1.49 22.56 5.13
N ASP A 239 -0.28 22.27 5.55
CA ASP A 239 0.83 23.23 5.72
C ASP A 239 1.77 23.26 4.50
N SER A 240 1.48 22.51 3.44
CA SER A 240 2.30 22.48 2.23
C SER A 240 2.07 23.70 1.34
N ALA A 241 3.11 24.07 0.58
CA ALA A 241 3.00 25.14 -0.42
C ALA A 241 2.06 24.74 -1.56
N GLU A 242 2.04 23.46 -1.90
CA GLU A 242 1.18 22.86 -2.91
C GLU A 242 -0.31 22.95 -2.53
N TYR A 243 -0.64 22.69 -1.25
CA TYR A 243 -1.99 22.88 -0.73
C TYR A 243 -2.46 24.34 -0.88
N ALA A 244 -1.64 25.28 -0.40
CA ALA A 244 -1.97 26.70 -0.48
C ALA A 244 -2.13 27.20 -1.93
N GLU A 245 -1.36 26.63 -2.85
CA GLU A 245 -1.49 26.94 -4.28
C GLU A 245 -2.75 26.33 -4.90
N LEU A 246 -3.05 25.08 -4.60
CA LEU A 246 -4.27 24.39 -5.06
C LEU A 246 -5.53 25.11 -4.59
N GLU A 247 -5.60 25.47 -3.31
CA GLU A 247 -6.73 26.21 -2.74
C GLU A 247 -6.95 27.55 -3.47
N ARG A 248 -5.87 28.29 -3.73
CA ARG A 248 -5.94 29.54 -4.49
C ARG A 248 -6.41 29.33 -5.93
N LEU A 249 -5.96 28.29 -6.62
CA LEU A 249 -6.35 27.98 -7.99
C LEU A 249 -7.83 27.58 -8.08
N VAL A 250 -8.31 26.74 -7.18
CA VAL A 250 -9.73 26.35 -7.11
C VAL A 250 -10.61 27.56 -6.89
N VAL A 251 -10.25 28.46 -5.95
CA VAL A 251 -11.02 29.68 -5.69
C VAL A 251 -11.00 30.64 -6.89
N SER A 252 -9.87 30.77 -7.58
CA SER A 252 -9.76 31.64 -8.76
C SER A 252 -10.59 31.14 -9.93
N ASP A 253 -10.57 29.84 -10.20
CA ASP A 253 -11.33 29.22 -11.28
C ASP A 253 -12.85 29.30 -11.01
N PHE A 254 -13.27 29.15 -9.75
CA PHE A 254 -14.67 29.35 -9.34
C PHE A 254 -15.14 30.80 -9.52
N SER A 255 -14.29 31.77 -9.19
CA SER A 255 -14.60 33.19 -9.36
C SER A 255 -14.72 33.59 -10.83
N ALA A 256 -13.89 33.02 -11.71
CA ALA A 256 -13.95 33.23 -13.16
C ALA A 256 -15.22 32.65 -13.74
N SER A 257 -15.66 31.47 -13.33
CA SER A 257 -16.90 30.83 -13.80
C SER A 257 -18.17 31.60 -13.37
N LEU A 258 -18.13 32.25 -12.20
CA LEU A 258 -19.21 33.14 -11.75
C LEU A 258 -19.26 34.45 -12.54
N GLY A 259 -18.11 34.97 -12.97
CA GLY A 259 -18.00 36.17 -13.83
C GLY A 259 -18.68 35.95 -15.19
N ASP A 260 -18.34 34.82 -15.83
CA ASP A 260 -18.93 34.43 -17.13
C ASP A 260 -20.46 34.24 -17.07
N LEU A 261 -20.99 33.74 -15.94
CA LEU A 261 -22.42 33.59 -15.71
C LEU A 261 -23.14 34.97 -15.57
N ASN A 262 -22.51 35.96 -14.95
CA ASN A 262 -23.04 37.28 -14.81
C ASN A 262 -23.08 38.05 -16.17
N ASP A 263 -22.09 37.81 -17.03
CA ASP A 263 -22.05 38.42 -18.38
C ASP A 263 -23.08 37.79 -19.35
N LEU A 264 -23.57 36.57 -19.06
CA LEU A 264 -24.62 35.90 -19.82
C LEU A 264 -26.04 36.30 -19.40
N VAL A 265 -26.20 36.91 -18.23
CA VAL A 265 -27.52 37.33 -17.66
C VAL A 265 -27.77 38.86 -17.79
N GLY A 266 -26.76 39.62 -18.20
CA GLY A 266 -26.84 41.05 -18.47
C GLY A 266 -27.10 41.34 -19.94
#